data_035edcd6dad6ed9569c854e302bfc493
#
_entry.id   035edcd6dad6ed9569c854e302bfc493
#
_cell.length_a   1.000
_cell.length_b   1.000
_cell.length_c   1.000
_cell.angle_alpha   90.00
_cell.angle_beta   90.00
_cell.angle_gamma   90.00
#
_symmetry.space_group_name_H-M   'P 1'
#
loop_
_entity.id
_entity.type
_entity.pdbx_description
1 polymer ?
#
loop_
_entity_poly.entity_id
_entity_poly.type
_entity_poly.pdbx_seq_one_letter_code
_entity_poly.pdbx_strand_id
1 'polypeptide(L)'
;MHLPRLNCLARRASTTNPDRSHETRRPTGRAKAATAVLVASGLLVAGCAKGTGDGSSDQADPSNAPGTNERVASLGLGDSDTLLALGVAPVTIAAWGQKGDVDASGVGPWAKDLLGDKKPSVIYDVARGFTPQVIEEVTKANPTKIIAVNQAVDKQAADSLNKIAPTTLKPEGTQDWQIPWQDQVKTIATAVDKKDKGEDLIGRTNKAFGEFRKNHPELQGKKAAVVMPYQGKLGLYTSGDGRGAFIESLGFDIPKELEGDGKTFYRDIAPENYDQLNSVDYLFVLDYQGAVDAVRKEPTFNNLDVVRQGKVRFLSEDTGNAMSMPNPVTIPWAIEQLKSSL
;
A
#
# COMPACT_ATOMS: atom_id res chain seq x y z
N MET A 1 19.99 6.75 -11.39
CA MET A 1 19.09 6.09 -12.35
C MET A 1 17.73 6.76 -12.20
N HIS A 2 17.27 7.53 -13.20
CA HIS A 2 16.08 8.38 -13.08
C HIS A 2 14.83 7.53 -13.33
N LEU A 3 13.96 7.47 -12.33
CA LEU A 3 12.58 7.01 -12.50
C LEU A 3 11.84 7.96 -13.44
N PRO A 4 10.98 7.48 -14.36
CA PRO A 4 10.12 8.36 -15.12
C PRO A 4 9.15 9.06 -14.17
N ARG A 5 9.31 10.38 -14.07
CA ARG A 5 8.43 11.26 -13.31
C ARG A 5 7.04 11.23 -13.94
N LEU A 6 6.04 10.88 -13.18
CA LEU A 6 4.65 11.20 -13.47
C LEU A 6 4.51 12.74 -13.50
N ASN A 7 4.64 13.34 -14.68
CA ASN A 7 4.44 14.76 -14.86
C ASN A 7 2.96 15.03 -15.09
N CYS A 8 2.25 15.46 -14.05
CA CYS A 8 1.02 16.22 -14.22
C CYS A 8 1.37 17.66 -14.60
N LEU A 9 0.87 18.11 -15.74
CA LEU A 9 1.00 19.45 -16.32
C LEU A 9 0.46 20.52 -15.35
N ALA A 10 1.35 21.36 -14.81
CA ALA A 10 0.98 22.65 -14.27
C ALA A 10 1.20 23.74 -15.32
N ARG A 11 0.13 24.40 -15.73
CA ARG A 11 0.15 25.61 -16.58
C ARG A 11 0.93 26.72 -15.88
N ARG A 12 1.87 27.30 -16.61
CA ARG A 12 2.54 28.56 -16.29
C ARG A 12 1.54 29.70 -16.24
N ALA A 13 1.58 30.49 -15.18
CA ALA A 13 1.26 31.91 -15.22
C ALA A 13 2.44 32.67 -14.61
N SER A 14 3.03 33.50 -15.45
CA SER A 14 4.08 34.48 -15.13
C SER A 14 3.45 35.72 -14.57
N THR A 15 4.03 36.33 -13.53
CA THR A 15 4.29 37.80 -13.48
C THR A 15 4.97 38.24 -12.18
N THR A 16 6.15 38.77 -12.35
CA THR A 16 6.78 39.99 -11.76
C THR A 16 6.74 40.27 -10.26
N ASN A 17 7.96 40.29 -9.72
CA ASN A 17 8.41 41.03 -8.52
C ASN A 17 8.38 42.55 -8.78
N PRO A 18 8.22 43.42 -7.77
CA PRO A 18 9.41 44.07 -7.21
C PRO A 18 9.40 44.35 -5.67
N ASP A 19 10.54 44.12 -5.08
CA ASP A 19 11.33 44.91 -4.12
C ASP A 19 10.63 45.99 -3.25
N ARG A 20 10.84 45.90 -1.93
CA ARG A 20 11.26 46.98 -1.04
C ARG A 20 11.50 46.53 0.41
N SER A 21 12.71 46.83 0.82
CA SER A 21 13.30 46.96 2.15
C SER A 21 12.49 47.78 3.18
N HIS A 22 12.68 47.49 4.48
CA HIS A 22 13.00 48.31 5.66
C HIS A 22 12.51 47.60 6.94
N GLU A 23 13.44 47.26 7.79
CA GLU A 23 14.02 47.94 8.96
C GLU A 23 13.30 47.74 10.30
N THR A 24 14.01 47.06 11.15
CA THR A 24 14.20 47.19 12.62
C THR A 24 13.03 47.59 13.55
N ARG A 25 12.83 46.81 14.63
CA ARG A 25 12.99 47.22 16.04
C ARG A 25 12.63 46.08 17.01
N ARG A 26 13.60 45.75 17.87
CA ARG A 26 13.33 45.16 19.19
C ARG A 26 12.94 46.29 20.16
N PRO A 27 12.21 46.00 21.25
CA PRO A 27 12.90 45.96 22.53
C PRO A 27 12.41 44.87 23.51
N THR A 28 13.32 44.53 24.33
CA THR A 28 13.42 43.89 25.63
C THR A 28 12.30 44.18 26.65
N GLY A 29 11.91 43.16 27.42
CA GLY A 29 11.13 43.32 28.65
C GLY A 29 11.25 42.07 29.56
N ARG A 30 12.03 42.20 30.63
CA ARG A 30 12.19 41.27 31.76
C ARG A 30 11.07 41.46 32.79
N ALA A 31 10.61 40.36 33.44
CA ALA A 31 10.32 40.27 34.91
C ALA A 31 9.73 38.90 35.19
N LYS A 32 10.41 38.02 35.92
CA LYS A 32 10.51 37.69 37.35
C LYS A 32 9.25 37.00 37.93
N ALA A 33 9.43 35.71 38.19
CA ALA A 33 9.29 34.90 39.42
C ALA A 33 8.01 35.04 40.26
N ALA A 34 7.40 33.86 40.54
CA ALA A 34 7.10 33.48 41.92
C ALA A 34 6.67 31.98 42.00
N THR A 35 7.30 31.36 42.95
CA THR A 35 7.18 29.99 43.47
C THR A 35 5.91 29.82 44.28
N ALA A 36 5.25 28.64 44.22
CA ALA A 36 4.52 28.11 45.36
C ALA A 36 4.44 26.57 45.28
N VAL A 37 5.06 25.97 46.27
CA VAL A 37 5.00 24.56 46.66
C VAL A 37 3.77 24.35 47.54
N LEU A 38 3.02 23.27 47.32
CA LEU A 38 2.22 22.67 48.41
C LEU A 38 2.09 21.14 48.20
N VAL A 39 2.64 20.47 49.16
CA VAL A 39 2.56 19.05 49.46
C VAL A 39 1.26 18.77 50.20
N ALA A 40 0.56 17.67 49.89
CA ALA A 40 -0.28 16.99 50.84
C ALA A 40 -0.48 15.52 50.48
N SER A 41 -0.15 14.73 51.43
CA SER A 41 -0.13 13.25 51.54
C SER A 41 -1.49 12.62 51.88
N GLY A 42 -1.57 11.29 51.63
CA GLY A 42 -2.40 10.35 52.39
C GLY A 42 -3.67 9.90 51.65
N LEU A 43 -4.09 8.65 51.58
CA LEU A 43 -4.10 7.53 52.52
C LEU A 43 -4.49 6.23 51.78
N LEU A 44 -3.85 5.15 52.12
CA LEU A 44 -4.20 3.77 51.81
C LEU A 44 -5.50 3.37 52.51
N VAL A 45 -6.40 2.65 51.80
CA VAL A 45 -7.38 1.77 52.47
C VAL A 45 -7.36 0.42 51.77
N ALA A 46 -6.83 -0.55 52.48
CA ALA A 46 -6.98 -1.95 52.21
C ALA A 46 -8.33 -2.42 52.74
N GLY A 47 -9.11 -3.07 51.87
CA GLY A 47 -10.37 -3.71 52.25
C GLY A 47 -10.40 -5.14 51.74
N CYS A 48 -10.05 -6.11 52.59
CA CYS A 48 -10.36 -7.53 52.38
C CYS A 48 -11.82 -7.80 52.76
N ALA A 49 -12.60 -8.34 51.85
CA ALA A 49 -13.83 -9.04 52.17
C ALA A 49 -13.88 -10.39 51.46
N LYS A 50 -13.90 -11.45 52.24
CA LYS A 50 -14.03 -12.83 51.90
C LYS A 50 -15.50 -13.15 51.74
N GLY A 51 -15.92 -13.67 50.57
CA GLY A 51 -17.27 -14.17 50.33
C GLY A 51 -17.23 -15.33 49.35
N THR A 52 -17.55 -16.50 49.87
CA THR A 52 -17.74 -17.79 49.17
C THR A 52 -19.04 -17.78 48.39
N GLY A 53 -19.04 -18.31 47.15
CA GLY A 53 -20.27 -18.64 46.41
C GLY A 53 -20.08 -18.83 44.91
N ASP A 54 -19.97 -20.04 44.53
CA ASP A 54 -20.52 -20.76 43.37
C ASP A 54 -20.31 -20.28 41.94
N GLY A 55 -19.99 -21.29 41.13
CA GLY A 55 -19.50 -21.22 39.77
C GLY A 55 -20.41 -20.56 38.73
N SER A 56 -19.77 -19.75 37.92
CA SER A 56 -20.12 -19.52 36.55
C SER A 56 -18.82 -19.26 35.80
N SER A 57 -18.54 -20.12 34.85
CA SER A 57 -17.42 -19.99 33.90
C SER A 57 -17.69 -18.82 32.97
N ASP A 58 -17.32 -17.62 33.40
CA ASP A 58 -17.17 -16.48 32.48
C ASP A 58 -15.90 -16.72 31.66
N GLN A 59 -16.09 -17.21 30.44
CA GLN A 59 -15.08 -17.10 29.41
C GLN A 59 -14.84 -15.60 29.21
N ALA A 60 -13.73 -15.11 29.74
CA ALA A 60 -13.24 -13.77 29.42
C ALA A 60 -13.09 -13.66 27.91
N ASP A 61 -13.92 -12.80 27.30
CA ASP A 61 -13.80 -12.39 25.91
C ASP A 61 -12.39 -11.82 25.72
N PRO A 62 -11.55 -12.39 24.81
CA PRO A 62 -10.19 -11.93 24.59
C PRO A 62 -10.12 -10.53 23.95
N SER A 63 -11.26 -9.87 23.72
CA SER A 63 -11.33 -8.51 23.16
C SER A 63 -11.05 -7.39 24.17
N ASN A 64 -10.88 -7.70 25.48
CA ASN A 64 -10.67 -6.72 26.54
C ASN A 64 -9.27 -6.80 27.19
N ALA A 65 -8.22 -7.05 26.40
CA ALA A 65 -6.87 -6.74 26.84
C ALA A 65 -6.75 -5.21 27.02
N PRO A 66 -6.08 -4.70 28.09
CA PRO A 66 -5.90 -3.27 28.26
C PRO A 66 -5.22 -2.71 27.02
N GLY A 67 -5.97 -1.89 26.26
CA GLY A 67 -5.52 -1.33 25.00
C GLY A 67 -4.22 -0.58 25.22
N THR A 68 -3.15 -1.04 24.63
CA THR A 68 -2.00 -0.21 24.38
C THR A 68 -2.52 1.00 23.63
N ASN A 69 -2.23 2.22 24.10
CA ASN A 69 -2.53 3.48 23.40
C ASN A 69 -1.71 3.58 22.09
N GLU A 70 -1.53 2.45 21.39
CA GLU A 70 -0.73 2.38 20.19
C GLU A 70 -1.47 3.04 19.04
N ARG A 71 -0.85 4.08 18.49
CA ARG A 71 -1.35 4.90 17.39
C ARG A 71 -0.44 4.69 16.20
N VAL A 72 -0.82 3.82 15.27
CA VAL A 72 0.01 3.43 14.14
C VAL A 72 -0.29 4.32 12.94
N ALA A 73 0.73 4.96 12.37
CA ALA A 73 0.68 5.58 11.05
C ALA A 73 1.11 4.56 9.98
N SER A 74 0.36 4.44 8.90
CA SER A 74 0.64 3.54 7.77
C SER A 74 1.00 4.37 6.53
N LEU A 75 2.25 4.29 6.08
CA LEU A 75 2.78 5.16 5.02
C LEU A 75 3.24 4.41 3.76
N GLY A 76 3.27 3.08 3.78
CA GLY A 76 3.64 2.26 2.62
C GLY A 76 2.43 1.69 1.88
N LEU A 77 2.64 1.32 0.61
CA LEU A 77 1.61 0.72 -0.24
C LEU A 77 1.19 -0.66 0.29
N GLY A 78 -0.10 -0.82 0.61
CA GLY A 78 -0.65 -2.06 1.17
C GLY A 78 -0.29 -2.32 2.63
N ASP A 79 0.50 -1.45 3.28
CA ASP A 79 0.83 -1.59 4.70
C ASP A 79 -0.43 -1.47 5.57
N SER A 80 -1.36 -0.56 5.19
CA SER A 80 -2.63 -0.39 5.90
C SER A 80 -3.51 -1.63 5.84
N ASP A 81 -3.57 -2.30 4.69
CA ASP A 81 -4.35 -3.51 4.50
C ASP A 81 -3.82 -4.63 5.39
N THR A 82 -2.50 -4.79 5.44
CA THR A 82 -1.82 -5.75 6.32
C THR A 82 -2.08 -5.43 7.79
N LEU A 83 -1.98 -4.18 8.21
CA LEU A 83 -2.30 -3.75 9.57
C LEU A 83 -3.75 -4.07 9.95
N LEU A 84 -4.71 -3.77 9.07
CA LEU A 84 -6.12 -4.07 9.27
C LEU A 84 -6.35 -5.59 9.40
N ALA A 85 -5.72 -6.42 8.56
CA ALA A 85 -5.77 -7.87 8.66
C ALA A 85 -5.18 -8.39 9.98
N LEU A 86 -4.16 -7.73 10.51
CA LEU A 86 -3.58 -8.01 11.83
C LEU A 86 -4.48 -7.52 12.98
N GLY A 87 -5.57 -6.79 12.70
CA GLY A 87 -6.47 -6.22 13.69
C GLY A 87 -5.96 -4.90 14.29
N VAL A 88 -5.08 -4.21 13.59
CA VAL A 88 -4.55 -2.89 13.98
C VAL A 88 -5.13 -1.84 13.04
N ALA A 89 -5.97 -0.95 13.55
CA ALA A 89 -6.54 0.15 12.76
C ALA A 89 -5.56 1.34 12.78
N PRO A 90 -5.02 1.76 11.62
CA PRO A 90 -4.15 2.93 11.55
C PRO A 90 -4.88 4.22 11.93
N VAL A 91 -4.18 5.18 12.56
CA VAL A 91 -4.70 6.53 12.82
C VAL A 91 -4.56 7.45 11.61
N THR A 92 -3.62 7.13 10.72
CA THR A 92 -3.45 7.79 9.42
C THR A 92 -2.96 6.79 8.39
N ILE A 93 -3.38 6.98 7.14
CA ILE A 93 -3.07 6.12 5.99
C ILE A 93 -2.53 6.99 4.86
N ALA A 94 -1.40 6.61 4.28
CA ALA A 94 -0.97 7.15 3.00
C ALA A 94 -1.72 6.45 1.86
N ALA A 95 -2.50 7.22 1.11
CA ALA A 95 -3.23 6.71 -0.05
C ALA A 95 -2.26 6.45 -1.23
N TRP A 96 -2.55 5.43 -2.05
CA TRP A 96 -1.76 5.10 -3.26
C TRP A 96 -1.98 6.06 -4.43
N GLY A 97 -3.03 6.90 -4.37
CA GLY A 97 -3.41 7.86 -5.40
C GLY A 97 -3.59 9.27 -4.87
N GLN A 98 -4.04 10.15 -5.74
CA GLN A 98 -4.35 11.53 -5.38
C GLN A 98 -5.74 11.63 -4.77
N LYS A 99 -6.03 12.78 -4.16
CA LYS A 99 -7.37 13.06 -3.64
C LYS A 99 -8.37 13.10 -4.80
N GLY A 100 -9.36 12.23 -4.73
CA GLY A 100 -10.40 12.05 -5.75
C GLY A 100 -10.19 10.81 -6.62
N ASP A 101 -8.97 10.26 -6.68
CA ASP A 101 -8.68 9.00 -7.40
C ASP A 101 -8.91 7.77 -6.51
N VAL A 102 -8.81 7.94 -5.20
CA VAL A 102 -9.01 6.89 -4.21
C VAL A 102 -10.16 7.25 -3.27
N ASP A 103 -10.77 6.22 -2.67
CA ASP A 103 -11.83 6.41 -1.67
C ASP A 103 -11.35 7.30 -0.52
N ALA A 104 -12.23 8.14 -0.01
CA ALA A 104 -11.93 9.08 1.07
C ALA A 104 -11.47 8.41 2.38
N SER A 105 -11.70 7.10 2.54
CA SER A 105 -11.20 6.32 3.68
C SER A 105 -9.71 5.96 3.57
N GLY A 106 -9.09 6.13 2.39
CA GLY A 106 -7.71 5.77 2.12
C GLY A 106 -7.46 4.28 1.90
N VAL A 107 -8.53 3.44 1.88
CA VAL A 107 -8.44 2.00 1.60
C VAL A 107 -9.24 1.62 0.36
N GLY A 108 -8.84 0.53 -0.30
CA GLY A 108 -9.57 -0.03 -1.44
C GLY A 108 -10.82 -0.82 -1.02
N PRO A 109 -11.65 -1.22 -2.02
CA PRO A 109 -12.87 -1.97 -1.75
C PRO A 109 -12.60 -3.29 -1.00
N TRP A 110 -11.42 -3.87 -1.16
CA TRP A 110 -10.99 -5.10 -0.49
C TRP A 110 -10.81 -4.99 1.02
N ALA A 111 -10.60 -3.78 1.55
CA ALA A 111 -10.29 -3.55 2.97
C ALA A 111 -11.35 -2.75 3.72
N LYS A 112 -12.46 -2.34 3.08
CA LYS A 112 -13.52 -1.53 3.71
C LYS A 112 -14.15 -2.22 4.91
N ASP A 113 -14.45 -3.51 4.80
CA ASP A 113 -15.05 -4.28 5.90
C ASP A 113 -14.10 -4.40 7.10
N LEU A 114 -12.78 -4.54 6.84
CA LEU A 114 -11.77 -4.58 7.89
C LEU A 114 -11.59 -3.22 8.57
N LEU A 115 -11.74 -2.14 7.82
CA LEU A 115 -11.70 -0.78 8.38
C LEU A 115 -12.92 -0.49 9.25
N GLY A 116 -14.12 -0.96 8.85
CA GLY A 116 -15.38 -0.73 9.54
C GLY A 116 -15.66 0.76 9.75
N ASP A 117 -16.07 1.15 10.95
CA ASP A 117 -16.39 2.54 11.30
C ASP A 117 -15.17 3.42 11.64
N LYS A 118 -13.96 2.90 11.50
CA LYS A 118 -12.73 3.66 11.76
C LYS A 118 -12.54 4.75 10.71
N LYS A 119 -12.06 5.91 11.16
CA LYS A 119 -11.87 7.10 10.33
C LYS A 119 -10.43 7.62 10.45
N PRO A 120 -9.45 6.94 9.84
CA PRO A 120 -8.09 7.45 9.80
C PRO A 120 -8.04 8.77 9.03
N SER A 121 -7.07 9.62 9.35
CA SER A 121 -6.72 10.69 8.43
C SER A 121 -6.03 10.12 7.19
N VAL A 122 -6.22 10.75 6.03
CA VAL A 122 -5.63 10.26 4.77
C VAL A 122 -4.64 11.28 4.25
N ILE A 123 -3.42 10.82 4.00
CA ILE A 123 -2.33 11.60 3.42
C ILE A 123 -2.21 11.22 1.96
N TYR A 124 -2.24 12.21 1.08
CA TYR A 124 -2.11 12.04 -0.36
C TYR A 124 -0.70 12.41 -0.83
N ASP A 125 -0.37 12.05 -2.07
CA ASP A 125 0.88 12.43 -2.75
C ASP A 125 2.19 11.89 -2.09
N VAL A 126 2.10 10.90 -1.20
CA VAL A 126 3.28 10.31 -0.54
C VAL A 126 4.22 9.63 -1.56
N ALA A 127 3.70 9.18 -2.70
CA ALA A 127 4.51 8.64 -3.80
C ALA A 127 5.50 9.67 -4.40
N ARG A 128 5.27 10.97 -4.18
CA ARG A 128 6.19 12.06 -4.56
C ARG A 128 7.32 12.29 -3.56
N GLY A 129 7.34 11.51 -2.47
CA GLY A 129 8.31 11.60 -1.38
C GLY A 129 7.76 12.31 -0.14
N PHE A 130 8.56 12.27 0.91
CA PHE A 130 8.22 12.82 2.22
C PHE A 130 8.52 14.33 2.27
N THR A 131 7.67 15.13 1.63
CA THR A 131 7.75 16.59 1.67
C THR A 131 7.51 17.12 3.08
N PRO A 132 7.90 18.37 3.39
CA PRO A 132 7.58 19.00 4.69
C PRO A 132 6.10 18.95 5.04
N GLN A 133 5.21 19.07 4.04
CA GLN A 133 3.76 18.96 4.23
C GLN A 133 3.35 17.54 4.65
N VAL A 134 3.86 16.50 3.99
CA VAL A 134 3.60 15.10 4.38
C VAL A 134 4.08 14.84 5.81
N ILE A 135 5.28 15.30 6.17
CA ILE A 135 5.82 15.16 7.53
C ILE A 135 4.92 15.89 8.55
N GLU A 136 4.39 17.07 8.22
CA GLU A 136 3.46 17.80 9.08
C GLU A 136 2.15 17.02 9.29
N GLU A 137 1.58 16.42 8.24
CA GLU A 137 0.36 15.61 8.32
C GLU A 137 0.56 14.36 9.18
N VAL A 138 1.70 13.68 9.03
CA VAL A 138 2.08 12.57 9.92
C VAL A 138 2.19 13.03 11.37
N THR A 139 2.82 14.19 11.61
CA THR A 139 2.97 14.77 12.95
C THR A 139 1.62 15.09 13.59
N LYS A 140 0.68 15.65 12.82
CA LYS A 140 -0.70 15.96 13.29
C LYS A 140 -1.46 14.70 13.70
N ALA A 141 -1.21 13.57 13.05
CA ALA A 141 -1.82 12.30 13.41
C ALA A 141 -1.31 11.79 14.78
N ASN A 142 -0.24 12.38 15.33
CA ASN A 142 0.35 12.04 16.62
C ASN A 142 0.53 10.50 16.82
N PRO A 143 1.25 9.82 15.91
CA PRO A 143 1.47 8.39 16.02
C PRO A 143 2.45 8.06 17.15
N THR A 144 2.32 6.87 17.72
CA THR A 144 3.32 6.27 18.61
C THR A 144 4.23 5.28 17.87
N LYS A 145 3.85 4.92 16.62
CA LYS A 145 4.58 4.01 15.74
C LYS A 145 4.29 4.36 14.28
N ILE A 146 5.29 4.27 13.42
CA ILE A 146 5.16 4.51 11.98
C ILE A 146 5.56 3.24 11.24
N ILE A 147 4.72 2.82 10.29
CA ILE A 147 4.98 1.71 9.36
C ILE A 147 5.11 2.32 7.95
N ALA A 148 6.28 2.14 7.33
CA ALA A 148 6.59 2.60 5.98
C ALA A 148 7.43 1.54 5.25
N VAL A 149 6.88 0.30 5.19
CA VAL A 149 7.61 -0.89 4.75
C VAL A 149 7.65 -0.95 3.23
N ASN A 150 6.51 -0.84 2.55
CA ASN A 150 6.48 -0.85 1.08
C ASN A 150 6.48 0.58 0.53
N GLN A 151 7.59 1.30 0.77
CA GLN A 151 7.74 2.70 0.38
C GLN A 151 9.20 3.05 0.09
N ALA A 152 9.40 4.02 -0.80
CA ALA A 152 10.70 4.65 -1.00
C ALA A 152 10.92 5.70 0.09
N VAL A 153 11.77 5.38 1.05
CA VAL A 153 12.12 6.27 2.16
C VAL A 153 13.63 6.51 2.12
N ASP A 154 14.04 7.71 1.74
CA ASP A 154 15.45 8.09 1.80
C ASP A 154 15.90 8.37 3.25
N LYS A 155 17.21 8.52 3.44
CA LYS A 155 17.77 8.76 4.78
C LYS A 155 17.18 10.01 5.46
N GLN A 156 16.96 11.08 4.71
CA GLN A 156 16.44 12.34 5.27
C GLN A 156 14.98 12.16 5.74
N ALA A 157 14.16 11.46 4.95
CA ALA A 157 12.80 11.11 5.31
C ALA A 157 12.77 10.19 6.54
N ALA A 158 13.60 9.15 6.55
CA ALA A 158 13.73 8.23 7.68
C ALA A 158 14.10 8.96 8.99
N ASP A 159 15.10 9.85 8.94
CA ASP A 159 15.52 10.66 10.08
C ASP A 159 14.38 11.60 10.56
N SER A 160 13.57 12.12 9.64
CA SER A 160 12.44 13.00 9.95
C SER A 160 11.27 12.23 10.58
N LEU A 161 10.93 11.08 10.05
CA LEU A 161 9.88 10.19 10.59
C LEU A 161 10.27 9.66 11.97
N ASN A 162 11.53 9.24 12.18
CA ASN A 162 12.01 8.75 13.48
C ASN A 162 12.02 9.83 14.58
N LYS A 163 12.02 11.11 14.22
CA LYS A 163 11.84 12.20 15.22
C LYS A 163 10.39 12.30 15.72
N ILE A 164 9.43 11.80 14.94
CA ILE A 164 8.01 11.80 15.31
C ILE A 164 7.70 10.56 16.15
N ALA A 165 8.04 9.36 15.64
CA ALA A 165 7.84 8.09 16.32
C ALA A 165 8.78 7.01 15.76
N PRO A 166 9.06 5.92 16.50
CA PRO A 166 9.79 4.78 15.98
C PRO A 166 9.21 4.32 14.64
N THR A 167 10.05 4.27 13.61
CA THR A 167 9.65 4.00 12.23
C THR A 167 10.19 2.66 11.75
N THR A 168 9.30 1.80 11.27
CA THR A 168 9.65 0.52 10.64
C THR A 168 9.68 0.72 9.13
N LEU A 169 10.83 0.43 8.53
CA LEU A 169 11.09 0.51 7.10
C LEU A 169 11.21 -0.90 6.50
N LYS A 170 11.33 -0.98 5.18
CA LYS A 170 11.63 -2.24 4.48
C LYS A 170 12.94 -2.85 4.96
N PRO A 171 13.10 -4.18 4.87
CA PRO A 171 14.36 -4.85 5.17
C PRO A 171 15.52 -4.31 4.33
N GLU A 172 16.72 -4.30 4.93
CA GLU A 172 17.93 -3.87 4.25
C GLU A 172 18.20 -4.72 2.99
N GLY A 173 18.67 -4.10 1.91
CA GLY A 173 18.92 -4.77 0.63
C GLY A 173 17.69 -4.95 -0.26
N THR A 174 16.48 -4.63 0.22
CA THR A 174 15.26 -4.66 -0.59
C THR A 174 15.13 -3.39 -1.44
N GLN A 175 14.79 -3.55 -2.72
CA GLN A 175 14.50 -2.42 -3.61
C GLN A 175 13.20 -1.72 -3.23
N ASP A 176 13.08 -0.43 -3.55
CA ASP A 176 11.87 0.35 -3.32
C ASP A 176 10.70 -0.26 -4.12
N TRP A 177 9.56 -0.45 -3.45
CA TRP A 177 8.32 -1.04 -3.98
C TRP A 177 8.44 -2.48 -4.53
N GLN A 178 9.55 -3.18 -4.25
CA GLN A 178 9.79 -4.56 -4.67
C GLN A 178 9.98 -5.52 -3.48
N ILE A 179 9.40 -5.21 -2.35
CA ILE A 179 9.40 -6.13 -1.21
C ILE A 179 8.45 -7.31 -1.49
N PRO A 180 8.89 -8.57 -1.36
CA PRO A 180 7.98 -9.70 -1.38
C PRO A 180 6.88 -9.53 -0.34
N TRP A 181 5.63 -9.77 -0.72
CA TRP A 181 4.49 -9.51 0.16
C TRP A 181 4.57 -10.27 1.49
N GLN A 182 5.16 -11.48 1.49
CA GLN A 182 5.38 -12.26 2.71
C GLN A 182 6.34 -11.55 3.67
N ASP A 183 7.38 -10.93 3.13
CA ASP A 183 8.37 -10.19 3.94
C ASP A 183 7.78 -8.86 4.44
N GLN A 184 6.93 -8.21 3.65
CA GLN A 184 6.14 -7.06 4.11
C GLN A 184 5.28 -7.46 5.32
N VAL A 185 4.50 -8.54 5.21
CA VAL A 185 3.64 -9.05 6.30
C VAL A 185 4.46 -9.38 7.55
N LYS A 186 5.57 -10.11 7.41
CA LYS A 186 6.45 -10.47 8.54
C LYS A 186 7.02 -9.24 9.23
N THR A 187 7.48 -8.28 8.44
CA THR A 187 8.06 -7.03 8.96
C THR A 187 7.02 -6.23 9.73
N ILE A 188 5.83 -6.04 9.17
CA ILE A 188 4.73 -5.30 9.81
C ILE A 188 4.25 -6.06 11.06
N ALA A 189 4.00 -7.37 10.95
CA ALA A 189 3.52 -8.18 12.08
C ALA A 189 4.51 -8.18 13.25
N THR A 190 5.82 -8.17 12.95
CA THR A 190 6.87 -8.04 13.98
C THR A 190 6.81 -6.67 14.65
N ALA A 191 6.64 -5.61 13.86
CA ALA A 191 6.61 -4.24 14.38
C ALA A 191 5.41 -3.96 15.31
N VAL A 192 4.29 -4.68 15.11
CA VAL A 192 3.07 -4.53 15.92
C VAL A 192 2.79 -5.71 16.85
N ASP A 193 3.81 -6.52 17.16
CA ASP A 193 3.75 -7.66 18.11
C ASP A 193 2.67 -8.71 17.77
N LYS A 194 2.47 -8.99 16.46
CA LYS A 194 1.47 -9.92 15.90
C LYS A 194 2.10 -11.00 15.01
N LYS A 195 3.31 -11.47 15.33
CA LYS A 195 4.07 -12.42 14.50
C LYS A 195 3.26 -13.66 14.13
N ASP A 196 2.65 -14.33 15.11
CA ASP A 196 1.90 -15.58 14.88
C ASP A 196 0.71 -15.35 13.94
N LYS A 197 0.02 -14.21 14.10
CA LYS A 197 -1.07 -13.83 13.21
C LYS A 197 -0.57 -13.50 11.79
N GLY A 198 0.61 -12.90 11.69
CA GLY A 198 1.28 -12.66 10.40
C GLY A 198 1.57 -13.95 9.65
N GLU A 199 2.14 -14.96 10.33
CA GLU A 199 2.39 -16.28 9.73
C GLU A 199 1.11 -17.01 9.32
N ASP A 200 0.05 -16.93 10.13
CA ASP A 200 -1.28 -17.47 9.77
C ASP A 200 -1.85 -16.78 8.52
N LEU A 201 -1.75 -15.45 8.44
CA LEU A 201 -2.17 -14.70 7.24
C LEU A 201 -1.41 -15.14 5.98
N ILE A 202 -0.09 -15.29 6.08
CA ILE A 202 0.75 -15.80 4.99
C ILE A 202 0.31 -17.21 4.56
N GLY A 203 0.11 -18.11 5.53
CA GLY A 203 -0.33 -19.48 5.27
C GLY A 203 -1.67 -19.53 4.53
N ARG A 204 -2.66 -18.77 4.98
CA ARG A 204 -3.98 -18.70 4.34
C ARG A 204 -3.91 -18.10 2.93
N THR A 205 -3.10 -17.09 2.73
CA THR A 205 -2.93 -16.46 1.42
C THR A 205 -2.25 -17.40 0.42
N ASN A 206 -1.19 -18.11 0.85
CA ASN A 206 -0.56 -19.14 0.02
C ASN A 206 -1.51 -20.28 -0.34
N LYS A 207 -2.41 -20.65 0.61
CA LYS A 207 -3.46 -21.63 0.35
C LYS A 207 -4.42 -21.14 -0.73
N ALA A 208 -4.82 -19.88 -0.75
CA ALA A 208 -5.69 -19.32 -1.78
C ALA A 208 -5.07 -19.44 -3.18
N PHE A 209 -3.79 -19.15 -3.36
CA PHE A 209 -3.08 -19.43 -4.61
C PHE A 209 -3.05 -20.91 -4.96
N GLY A 210 -2.79 -21.78 -3.97
CA GLY A 210 -2.78 -23.23 -4.17
C GLY A 210 -4.15 -23.78 -4.61
N GLU A 211 -5.23 -23.29 -4.03
CA GLU A 211 -6.60 -23.65 -4.40
C GLU A 211 -6.95 -23.17 -5.81
N PHE A 212 -6.54 -21.95 -6.18
CA PHE A 212 -6.71 -21.46 -7.54
C PHE A 212 -6.01 -22.39 -8.54
N ARG A 213 -4.73 -22.69 -8.35
CA ARG A 213 -3.97 -23.60 -9.23
C ARG A 213 -4.59 -25.00 -9.33
N LYS A 214 -5.09 -25.54 -8.23
CA LYS A 214 -5.76 -26.84 -8.21
C LYS A 214 -7.07 -26.83 -9.01
N ASN A 215 -7.81 -25.73 -8.96
CA ASN A 215 -9.10 -25.59 -9.62
C ASN A 215 -8.97 -25.20 -11.10
N HIS A 216 -7.80 -24.71 -11.50
CA HIS A 216 -7.51 -24.27 -12.88
C HIS A 216 -6.23 -24.93 -13.41
N PRO A 217 -6.18 -26.28 -13.50
CA PRO A 217 -4.97 -26.98 -13.98
C PRO A 217 -4.67 -26.68 -15.45
N GLU A 218 -5.67 -26.28 -16.24
CA GLU A 218 -5.54 -25.89 -17.65
C GLU A 218 -4.75 -24.59 -17.87
N LEU A 219 -4.60 -23.77 -16.82
CA LEU A 219 -3.86 -22.52 -16.85
C LEU A 219 -2.38 -22.68 -16.45
N GLN A 220 -2.02 -23.84 -15.85
CA GLN A 220 -0.66 -24.05 -15.34
C GLN A 220 0.35 -24.09 -16.49
N GLY A 221 1.41 -23.27 -16.38
CA GLY A 221 2.46 -23.12 -17.40
C GLY A 221 1.98 -22.42 -18.68
N LYS A 222 0.76 -21.89 -18.73
CA LYS A 222 0.34 -21.02 -19.83
C LYS A 222 1.10 -19.71 -19.77
N LYS A 223 1.55 -19.23 -20.90
CA LYS A 223 2.25 -17.97 -21.02
C LYS A 223 1.29 -16.80 -20.86
N ALA A 224 1.63 -15.85 -20.00
CA ALA A 224 0.81 -14.66 -19.79
C ALA A 224 1.65 -13.38 -19.69
N ALA A 225 0.98 -12.24 -19.96
CA ALA A 225 1.53 -10.92 -19.70
C ALA A 225 0.45 -10.03 -19.04
N VAL A 226 0.92 -9.08 -18.24
CA VAL A 226 0.08 -8.04 -17.64
C VAL A 226 0.51 -6.71 -18.22
N VAL A 227 -0.44 -5.99 -18.81
CA VAL A 227 -0.20 -4.68 -19.40
C VAL A 227 -1.22 -3.66 -18.93
N MET A 228 -0.84 -2.40 -18.97
CA MET A 228 -1.71 -1.27 -18.66
C MET A 228 -1.55 -0.17 -19.72
N PRO A 229 -2.62 0.28 -20.38
CA PRO A 229 -2.56 1.38 -21.31
C PRO A 229 -2.21 2.69 -20.61
N TYR A 230 -1.20 3.39 -21.11
CA TYR A 230 -0.81 4.69 -20.60
C TYR A 230 -0.15 5.52 -21.70
N GLN A 231 -0.63 6.76 -21.91
CA GLN A 231 -0.06 7.71 -22.88
C GLN A 231 0.17 7.14 -24.30
N GLY A 232 -0.80 6.35 -24.80
CA GLY A 232 -0.73 5.76 -26.15
C GLY A 232 0.20 4.56 -26.28
N LYS A 233 0.72 4.01 -25.19
CA LYS A 233 1.55 2.81 -25.12
C LYS A 233 0.92 1.77 -24.21
N LEU A 234 1.48 0.57 -24.18
CA LEU A 234 1.23 -0.42 -23.16
C LEU A 234 2.43 -0.49 -22.21
N GLY A 235 2.18 -0.23 -20.93
CA GLY A 235 3.13 -0.55 -19.88
C GLY A 235 3.07 -2.04 -19.56
N LEU A 236 4.16 -2.76 -19.78
CA LEU A 236 4.29 -4.18 -19.46
C LEU A 236 4.91 -4.34 -18.06
N TYR A 237 4.29 -5.16 -17.23
CA TYR A 237 4.77 -5.49 -15.89
C TYR A 237 5.46 -6.85 -15.88
N THR A 238 6.70 -6.88 -15.37
CA THR A 238 7.50 -8.10 -15.23
C THR A 238 7.24 -8.80 -13.90
N SER A 239 7.83 -9.97 -13.68
CA SER A 239 7.77 -10.71 -12.39
C SER A 239 8.33 -9.91 -11.20
N GLY A 240 9.16 -8.89 -11.44
CA GLY A 240 9.64 -7.97 -10.40
C GLY A 240 8.60 -6.99 -9.88
N ASP A 241 7.45 -6.84 -10.54
CA ASP A 241 6.30 -6.05 -10.10
C ASP A 241 5.25 -6.94 -9.43
N GLY A 242 4.51 -6.38 -8.46
CA GLY A 242 3.44 -7.11 -7.76
C GLY A 242 2.41 -7.76 -8.70
N ARG A 243 2.09 -7.12 -9.83
CA ARG A 243 1.12 -7.61 -10.82
C ARG A 243 1.64 -8.85 -11.57
N GLY A 244 2.91 -8.80 -12.00
CA GLY A 244 3.55 -9.94 -12.64
C GLY A 244 3.73 -11.09 -11.65
N ALA A 245 4.27 -10.84 -10.45
CA ALA A 245 4.41 -11.84 -9.40
C ALA A 245 3.06 -12.47 -8.99
N PHE A 246 1.97 -11.70 -9.00
CA PHE A 246 0.63 -12.21 -8.74
C PHE A 246 0.20 -13.25 -9.80
N ILE A 247 0.37 -12.95 -11.09
CA ILE A 247 0.03 -13.86 -12.20
C ILE A 247 0.88 -15.13 -12.15
N GLU A 248 2.18 -15.03 -11.88
CA GLU A 248 3.04 -16.21 -11.68
C GLU A 248 2.59 -17.05 -10.48
N SER A 249 2.18 -16.42 -9.39
CA SER A 249 1.65 -17.12 -8.21
C SER A 249 0.38 -17.90 -8.51
N LEU A 250 -0.38 -17.50 -9.53
CA LEU A 250 -1.55 -18.24 -10.05
C LEU A 250 -1.16 -19.43 -10.93
N GLY A 251 0.11 -19.54 -11.33
CA GLY A 251 0.65 -20.65 -12.14
C GLY A 251 0.84 -20.35 -13.61
N PHE A 252 0.73 -19.09 -14.02
CA PHE A 252 1.13 -18.66 -15.36
C PHE A 252 2.65 -18.47 -15.42
N ASP A 253 3.21 -18.58 -16.62
CA ASP A 253 4.62 -18.26 -16.90
C ASP A 253 4.68 -16.92 -17.66
N ILE A 254 5.52 -15.99 -17.18
CA ILE A 254 5.85 -14.79 -17.95
C ILE A 254 6.99 -15.13 -18.91
N PRO A 255 6.83 -14.94 -20.25
CA PRO A 255 7.88 -15.21 -21.21
C PRO A 255 9.17 -14.43 -20.90
N LYS A 256 10.33 -15.11 -20.95
CA LYS A 256 11.64 -14.50 -20.65
C LYS A 256 11.95 -13.26 -21.51
N GLU A 257 11.52 -13.28 -22.77
CA GLU A 257 11.65 -12.16 -23.69
C GLU A 257 10.86 -10.93 -23.26
N LEU A 258 9.84 -11.11 -22.40
CA LEU A 258 9.05 -10.04 -21.82
C LEU A 258 9.60 -9.54 -20.48
N GLU A 259 10.43 -10.33 -19.79
CA GLU A 259 11.07 -9.95 -18.51
C GLU A 259 12.16 -8.89 -18.65
N GLY A 260 12.71 -8.69 -19.85
CA GLY A 260 13.78 -7.74 -20.08
C GLY A 260 15.10 -8.16 -19.45
N ASP A 261 15.77 -7.23 -18.76
CA ASP A 261 17.09 -7.46 -18.13
C ASP A 261 16.98 -8.00 -16.69
N GLY A 262 15.77 -8.27 -16.21
CA GLY A 262 15.48 -8.70 -14.84
C GLY A 262 15.73 -7.63 -13.76
N LYS A 263 16.06 -6.39 -14.15
CA LYS A 263 16.31 -5.27 -13.22
C LYS A 263 15.17 -4.26 -13.21
N THR A 264 14.39 -4.25 -14.27
CA THR A 264 13.25 -3.36 -14.43
C THR A 264 11.96 -4.14 -14.19
N PHE A 265 11.09 -3.61 -13.34
CA PHE A 265 9.78 -4.19 -13.06
C PHE A 265 8.71 -3.70 -14.05
N TYR A 266 9.05 -2.76 -14.94
CA TYR A 266 8.15 -2.10 -15.89
C TYR A 266 8.89 -1.65 -17.14
N ARG A 267 8.26 -1.81 -18.31
CA ARG A 267 8.72 -1.22 -19.57
C ARG A 267 7.56 -0.80 -20.48
N ASP A 268 7.76 0.24 -21.25
CA ASP A 268 6.81 0.66 -22.28
C ASP A 268 6.93 -0.20 -23.54
N ILE A 269 5.80 -0.57 -24.13
CA ILE A 269 5.69 -1.14 -25.47
C ILE A 269 4.88 -0.14 -26.32
N ALA A 270 5.53 0.40 -27.35
CA ALA A 270 4.87 1.27 -28.33
C ALA A 270 4.01 0.43 -29.29
N PRO A 271 2.96 0.99 -29.92
CA PRO A 271 2.03 0.26 -30.79
C PRO A 271 2.70 -0.55 -31.91
N GLU A 272 3.77 -0.03 -32.48
CA GLU A 272 4.56 -0.70 -33.53
C GLU A 272 5.29 -1.97 -33.07
N ASN A 273 5.40 -2.17 -31.74
CA ASN A 273 6.08 -3.31 -31.12
C ASN A 273 5.12 -4.25 -30.37
N TYR A 274 3.80 -4.11 -30.55
CA TYR A 274 2.82 -4.96 -29.87
C TYR A 274 2.93 -6.43 -30.26
N ASP A 275 3.52 -6.76 -31.44
CA ASP A 275 3.78 -8.12 -31.91
C ASP A 275 4.58 -8.97 -30.90
N GLN A 276 5.37 -8.36 -30.01
CA GLN A 276 6.03 -9.04 -28.90
C GLN A 276 5.04 -9.79 -27.99
N LEU A 277 3.79 -9.31 -27.91
CA LEU A 277 2.73 -9.94 -27.11
C LEU A 277 2.09 -11.18 -27.80
N ASN A 278 2.50 -11.53 -29.02
CA ASN A 278 2.09 -12.78 -29.66
C ASN A 278 2.74 -14.02 -29.01
N SER A 279 3.71 -13.82 -28.13
CA SER A 279 4.35 -14.91 -27.37
C SER A 279 3.51 -15.44 -26.21
N VAL A 280 2.35 -14.80 -25.88
CA VAL A 280 1.52 -15.19 -24.73
C VAL A 280 0.24 -15.90 -25.12
N ASP A 281 -0.21 -16.81 -24.25
CA ASP A 281 -1.53 -17.48 -24.34
C ASP A 281 -2.64 -16.62 -23.75
N TYR A 282 -2.33 -15.78 -22.75
CA TYR A 282 -3.28 -14.90 -22.07
C TYR A 282 -2.70 -13.50 -21.91
N LEU A 283 -3.52 -12.48 -22.14
CA LEU A 283 -3.15 -11.09 -21.94
C LEU A 283 -4.12 -10.44 -20.94
N PHE A 284 -3.59 -10.01 -19.81
CA PHE A 284 -4.33 -9.25 -18.80
C PHE A 284 -4.10 -7.76 -19.04
N VAL A 285 -5.17 -7.03 -19.35
CA VAL A 285 -5.13 -5.59 -19.62
C VAL A 285 -5.82 -4.87 -18.47
N LEU A 286 -5.04 -4.15 -17.69
CA LEU A 286 -5.53 -3.39 -16.55
C LEU A 286 -6.11 -2.06 -17.03
N ASP A 287 -7.28 -1.70 -16.54
CA ASP A 287 -7.78 -0.34 -16.81
C ASP A 287 -7.02 0.69 -15.96
N TYR A 288 -6.88 1.87 -16.52
CA TYR A 288 -6.40 3.05 -15.84
C TYR A 288 -7.17 4.26 -16.39
N GLN A 289 -8.07 4.80 -15.59
CA GLN A 289 -8.89 5.97 -15.93
C GLN A 289 -9.60 5.84 -17.30
N GLY A 290 -10.09 4.64 -17.63
CA GLY A 290 -10.81 4.36 -18.89
C GLY A 290 -9.92 4.22 -20.13
N ALA A 291 -8.59 4.13 -19.98
CA ALA A 291 -7.65 4.04 -21.11
C ALA A 291 -7.80 2.76 -21.94
N VAL A 292 -8.44 1.72 -21.39
CA VAL A 292 -8.78 0.48 -22.11
C VAL A 292 -9.64 0.74 -23.35
N ASP A 293 -10.52 1.74 -23.34
CA ASP A 293 -11.39 2.06 -24.47
C ASP A 293 -10.62 2.49 -25.71
N ALA A 294 -9.49 3.15 -25.54
CA ALA A 294 -8.60 3.51 -26.63
C ALA A 294 -7.89 2.27 -27.20
N VAL A 295 -7.38 1.38 -26.34
CA VAL A 295 -6.69 0.17 -26.74
C VAL A 295 -7.61 -0.80 -27.49
N ARG A 296 -8.88 -0.93 -27.08
CA ARG A 296 -9.89 -1.73 -27.79
C ARG A 296 -10.12 -1.30 -29.23
N LYS A 297 -9.83 -0.04 -29.56
CA LYS A 297 -9.97 0.55 -30.89
C LYS A 297 -8.67 0.56 -31.69
N GLU A 298 -7.53 0.22 -31.06
CA GLU A 298 -6.22 0.24 -31.68
C GLU A 298 -6.05 -0.95 -32.66
N PRO A 299 -5.82 -0.68 -33.96
CA PRO A 299 -5.73 -1.76 -34.96
C PRO A 299 -4.58 -2.74 -34.70
N THR A 300 -3.41 -2.24 -34.26
CA THR A 300 -2.25 -3.09 -33.96
C THR A 300 -2.52 -4.02 -32.80
N PHE A 301 -3.25 -3.56 -31.78
CA PHE A 301 -3.69 -4.39 -30.66
C PHE A 301 -4.67 -5.47 -31.12
N ASN A 302 -5.66 -5.11 -31.95
CA ASN A 302 -6.67 -6.02 -32.45
C ASN A 302 -6.10 -7.09 -33.40
N ASN A 303 -4.93 -6.87 -33.97
CA ASN A 303 -4.22 -7.84 -34.81
C ASN A 303 -3.41 -8.87 -34.02
N LEU A 304 -3.26 -8.72 -32.69
CA LEU A 304 -2.57 -9.71 -31.86
C LEU A 304 -3.28 -11.04 -31.88
N ASP A 305 -2.52 -12.14 -31.91
CA ASP A 305 -3.06 -13.51 -31.89
C ASP A 305 -3.89 -13.78 -30.65
N VAL A 306 -3.43 -13.32 -29.47
CA VAL A 306 -4.14 -13.47 -28.19
C VAL A 306 -5.48 -12.73 -28.18
N VAL A 307 -5.59 -11.60 -28.90
CA VAL A 307 -6.85 -10.85 -29.05
C VAL A 307 -7.80 -11.59 -29.99
N ARG A 308 -7.31 -12.02 -31.15
CA ARG A 308 -8.11 -12.80 -32.11
C ARG A 308 -8.63 -14.13 -31.56
N GLN A 309 -7.90 -14.72 -30.62
CA GLN A 309 -8.28 -15.94 -29.92
C GLN A 309 -9.25 -15.71 -28.75
N GLY A 310 -9.61 -14.45 -28.46
CA GLY A 310 -10.49 -14.12 -27.33
C GLY A 310 -9.88 -14.37 -25.94
N LYS A 311 -8.54 -14.41 -25.85
CA LYS A 311 -7.81 -14.69 -24.61
C LYS A 311 -7.29 -13.44 -23.91
N VAL A 312 -7.87 -12.28 -24.20
CA VAL A 312 -7.62 -11.04 -23.46
C VAL A 312 -8.61 -10.93 -22.31
N ARG A 313 -8.11 -10.54 -21.16
CA ARG A 313 -8.89 -10.25 -19.95
C ARG A 313 -8.70 -8.79 -19.57
N PHE A 314 -9.76 -8.01 -19.75
CA PHE A 314 -9.78 -6.62 -19.30
C PHE A 314 -10.21 -6.58 -17.86
N LEU A 315 -9.36 -6.06 -17.00
CA LEU A 315 -9.56 -6.01 -15.56
C LEU A 315 -9.82 -4.57 -15.12
N SER A 316 -10.66 -4.41 -14.12
CA SER A 316 -10.95 -3.09 -13.55
C SER A 316 -9.72 -2.42 -12.92
N GLU A 317 -9.77 -1.11 -12.77
CA GLU A 317 -8.73 -0.34 -12.08
C GLU A 317 -8.52 -0.85 -10.64
N ASP A 318 -9.59 -1.15 -9.91
CA ASP A 318 -9.50 -1.73 -8.56
C ASP A 318 -8.75 -3.08 -8.57
N THR A 319 -9.01 -3.93 -9.57
CA THR A 319 -8.29 -5.21 -9.69
C THR A 319 -6.80 -4.97 -9.96
N GLY A 320 -6.48 -4.04 -10.87
CA GLY A 320 -5.11 -3.63 -11.14
C GLY A 320 -4.39 -3.09 -9.90
N ASN A 321 -5.07 -2.26 -9.12
CA ASN A 321 -4.55 -1.71 -7.86
C ASN A 321 -4.33 -2.82 -6.82
N ALA A 322 -5.28 -3.74 -6.64
CA ALA A 322 -5.12 -4.87 -5.73
C ALA A 322 -3.93 -5.77 -6.11
N MET A 323 -3.73 -6.02 -7.40
CA MET A 323 -2.58 -6.78 -7.91
C MET A 323 -1.24 -6.05 -7.72
N SER A 324 -1.24 -4.70 -7.76
CA SER A 324 -0.02 -3.90 -7.59
C SER A 324 0.49 -3.84 -6.15
N MET A 325 -0.37 -4.14 -5.19
CA MET A 325 -0.08 -4.10 -3.76
C MET A 325 -0.40 -5.46 -3.11
N PRO A 326 0.24 -6.56 -3.56
CA PRO A 326 -0.11 -7.89 -3.09
C PRO A 326 0.09 -8.00 -1.58
N ASN A 327 -0.95 -8.44 -0.88
CA ASN A 327 -0.96 -8.64 0.57
C ASN A 327 -2.10 -9.62 0.96
N PRO A 328 -2.24 -10.02 2.23
CA PRO A 328 -3.26 -10.99 2.65
C PRO A 328 -4.72 -10.55 2.43
N VAL A 329 -4.97 -9.29 2.11
CA VAL A 329 -6.32 -8.76 1.84
C VAL A 329 -6.57 -8.64 0.35
N THR A 330 -5.63 -8.04 -0.37
CA THR A 330 -5.74 -7.80 -1.82
C THR A 330 -5.67 -9.08 -2.64
N ILE A 331 -4.80 -10.03 -2.26
CA ILE A 331 -4.59 -11.27 -3.02
C ILE A 331 -5.87 -12.12 -3.12
N PRO A 332 -6.55 -12.51 -2.01
CA PRO A 332 -7.79 -13.29 -2.12
C PRO A 332 -8.87 -12.53 -2.90
N TRP A 333 -8.98 -11.23 -2.68
CA TRP A 333 -9.95 -10.39 -3.38
C TRP A 333 -9.67 -10.34 -4.90
N ALA A 334 -8.42 -10.12 -5.31
CA ALA A 334 -8.03 -10.09 -6.71
C ALA A 334 -8.24 -11.46 -7.41
N ILE A 335 -7.98 -12.57 -6.71
CA ILE A 335 -8.29 -13.92 -7.21
C ILE A 335 -9.78 -14.06 -7.52
N GLU A 336 -10.68 -13.59 -6.65
CA GLU A 336 -12.12 -13.66 -6.89
C GLU A 336 -12.55 -12.78 -8.09
N GLN A 337 -11.97 -11.57 -8.22
CA GLN A 337 -12.24 -10.72 -9.39
C GLN A 337 -11.77 -11.38 -10.69
N LEU A 338 -10.61 -12.04 -10.67
CA LEU A 338 -10.05 -12.69 -11.85
C LEU A 338 -10.86 -13.90 -12.28
N LYS A 339 -11.36 -14.73 -11.33
CA LYS A 339 -12.21 -15.90 -11.63
C LYS A 339 -13.44 -15.54 -12.47
N SER A 340 -14.03 -14.37 -12.24
CA SER A 340 -15.19 -13.89 -12.99
C SER A 340 -14.85 -13.53 -14.44
N SER A 341 -13.57 -13.40 -14.76
CA SER A 341 -13.06 -12.99 -16.07
C SER A 341 -12.46 -14.14 -16.87
N LEU A 342 -12.06 -15.25 -16.24
CA LEU A 342 -11.47 -16.43 -16.89
C LEU A 342 -12.53 -17.32 -17.49
#